data_6f92b37144356e121c0f744ee1cdf933
#
_entry.id   6f92b37144356e121c0f744ee1cdf933
#
_cell.length_a   1.000
_cell.length_b   1.000
_cell.length_c   1.000
_cell.angle_alpha   90.00
_cell.angle_beta   90.00
_cell.angle_gamma   90.00
#
_symmetry.space_group_name_H-M   'P 1'
#
loop_
_entity.id
_entity.type
_entity.pdbx_description
1 polymer ?
#
loop_
_entity_poly.entity_id
_entity_poly.type
_entity_poly.pdbx_seq_one_letter_code
_entity_poly.pdbx_strand_id
1 'polypeptide(L)'
;VYAVDVGENQLHKDLRKDTRVVNLEHVNFRDIDASIFGEPIDFACVDVSFISLRHILPALHSVLAKSGEAVLLVKPQFETESKSVGKNGIVRDIKTHISILNTFLKYACDSGFSVKGITFSPITGGDGNIEYLAHAAYIDGAYAKIDVKSVAYEAFGKLK
;
A
#
# COMPACT_ATOMS: atom_id res chain seq x y z
N VAL A 1 -0.19 1.79 -18.91
CA VAL A 1 -0.56 1.62 -17.50
C VAL A 1 -1.47 0.42 -17.37
N TYR A 2 -1.20 -0.46 -16.41
CA TYR A 2 -2.10 -1.55 -16.04
C TYR A 2 -2.92 -1.10 -14.83
N ALA A 3 -4.26 -1.13 -14.95
CA ALA A 3 -5.19 -0.86 -13.85
C ALA A 3 -5.80 -2.20 -13.42
N VAL A 4 -5.42 -2.68 -12.23
CA VAL A 4 -5.81 -4.00 -11.73
C VAL A 4 -6.77 -3.84 -10.56
N ASP A 5 -7.95 -4.45 -10.65
CA ASP A 5 -8.94 -4.44 -9.58
C ASP A 5 -9.69 -5.78 -9.51
N VAL A 6 -10.05 -6.20 -8.29
CA VAL A 6 -10.89 -7.40 -8.09
C VAL A 6 -12.36 -7.12 -8.40
N GLY A 7 -12.78 -5.87 -8.33
CA GLY A 7 -14.14 -5.43 -8.62
C GLY A 7 -14.43 -5.27 -10.11
N GLU A 8 -15.63 -4.82 -10.38
CA GLU A 8 -16.13 -4.53 -11.71
C GLU A 8 -16.52 -3.06 -11.81
N ASN A 9 -16.26 -2.43 -12.95
CA ASN A 9 -16.63 -1.04 -13.23
C ASN A 9 -16.01 0.00 -12.26
N GLN A 10 -14.83 -0.32 -11.67
CA GLN A 10 -14.15 0.58 -10.75
C GLN A 10 -13.39 1.69 -11.47
N LEU A 11 -12.83 1.41 -12.63
CA LEU A 11 -12.07 2.40 -13.39
C LEU A 11 -12.99 3.43 -14.06
N HIS A 12 -12.65 4.72 -13.94
CA HIS A 12 -13.41 5.78 -14.58
C HIS A 12 -13.53 5.56 -16.09
N LYS A 13 -14.70 5.86 -16.66
CA LYS A 13 -15.04 5.59 -18.06
C LYS A 13 -14.06 6.17 -19.09
N ASP A 14 -13.47 7.32 -18.78
CA ASP A 14 -12.53 7.97 -19.70
C ASP A 14 -11.16 7.28 -19.68
N LEU A 15 -10.70 6.78 -18.51
CA LEU A 15 -9.48 5.97 -18.41
C LEU A 15 -9.68 4.60 -19.06
N ARG A 16 -10.87 4.02 -18.95
CA ARG A 16 -11.21 2.73 -19.60
C ARG A 16 -11.16 2.81 -21.13
N LYS A 17 -11.38 4.01 -21.70
CA LYS A 17 -11.31 4.24 -23.16
C LYS A 17 -9.92 4.66 -23.65
N ASP A 18 -9.00 4.99 -22.75
CA ASP A 18 -7.66 5.41 -23.11
C ASP A 18 -6.83 4.18 -23.53
N THR A 19 -6.33 4.20 -24.77
CA THR A 19 -5.56 3.08 -25.34
C THR A 19 -4.23 2.81 -24.62
N ARG A 20 -3.77 3.73 -23.75
CA ARG A 20 -2.59 3.56 -22.90
C ARG A 20 -2.89 2.81 -21.60
N VAL A 21 -4.16 2.52 -21.33
CA VAL A 21 -4.62 1.85 -20.10
C VAL A 21 -5.14 0.46 -20.43
N VAL A 22 -4.53 -0.54 -19.84
CA VAL A 22 -5.00 -1.93 -19.86
C VAL A 22 -5.82 -2.15 -18.57
N ASN A 23 -7.14 -2.28 -18.73
CA ASN A 23 -8.05 -2.51 -17.60
C ASN A 23 -8.16 -4.00 -17.31
N LEU A 24 -7.74 -4.42 -16.12
CA LEU A 24 -7.75 -5.81 -15.65
C LEU A 24 -8.70 -5.91 -14.42
N GLU A 25 -9.99 -6.00 -14.70
CA GLU A 25 -11.03 -6.22 -13.69
C GLU A 25 -11.20 -7.71 -13.39
N HIS A 26 -11.80 -8.04 -12.22
CA HIS A 26 -11.94 -9.40 -11.68
C HIS A 26 -10.61 -10.13 -11.48
N VAL A 27 -9.52 -9.38 -11.31
CA VAL A 27 -8.18 -9.91 -11.09
C VAL A 27 -7.76 -9.69 -9.64
N ASN A 28 -7.58 -10.78 -8.91
CA ASN A 28 -7.00 -10.72 -7.57
C ASN A 28 -5.48 -10.56 -7.68
N PHE A 29 -4.97 -9.37 -7.37
CA PHE A 29 -3.55 -9.07 -7.50
C PHE A 29 -2.66 -10.01 -6.65
N ARG A 30 -3.16 -10.55 -5.55
CA ARG A 30 -2.41 -11.51 -4.71
C ARG A 30 -1.98 -12.76 -5.48
N ASP A 31 -2.81 -13.18 -6.44
CA ASP A 31 -2.63 -14.42 -7.20
C ASP A 31 -2.25 -14.12 -8.67
N ILE A 32 -1.74 -12.91 -8.95
CA ILE A 32 -1.48 -12.45 -10.30
C ILE A 32 -0.32 -13.22 -10.94
N ASP A 33 -0.49 -13.60 -12.21
CA ASP A 33 0.59 -14.12 -13.02
C ASP A 33 1.36 -12.96 -13.67
N ALA A 34 2.66 -12.88 -13.40
CA ALA A 34 3.52 -11.84 -13.95
C ALA A 34 3.54 -11.84 -15.50
N SER A 35 3.22 -12.96 -16.15
CA SER A 35 3.15 -13.05 -17.60
C SER A 35 2.05 -12.18 -18.26
N ILE A 36 1.08 -11.70 -17.45
CA ILE A 36 0.05 -10.75 -17.90
C ILE A 36 0.69 -9.42 -18.33
N PHE A 37 1.78 -9.06 -17.70
CA PHE A 37 2.55 -7.85 -18.01
C PHE A 37 3.58 -8.20 -19.10
N GLY A 38 3.57 -7.45 -20.22
CA GLY A 38 4.49 -7.70 -21.32
C GLY A 38 5.95 -7.46 -20.98
N GLU A 39 6.21 -6.71 -19.91
CA GLU A 39 7.53 -6.35 -19.38
C GLU A 39 7.44 -6.10 -17.86
N PRO A 40 8.57 -6.18 -17.12
CA PRO A 40 8.59 -5.82 -15.71
C PRO A 40 8.16 -4.36 -15.48
N ILE A 41 7.45 -4.12 -14.38
CA ILE A 41 6.86 -2.83 -14.05
C ILE A 41 7.89 -1.93 -13.35
N ASP A 42 8.12 -0.73 -13.86
CA ASP A 42 9.06 0.23 -13.26
C ASP A 42 8.48 0.93 -12.04
N PHE A 43 7.16 1.17 -12.03
CA PHE A 43 6.51 1.90 -10.94
C PHE A 43 5.09 1.40 -10.69
N ALA A 44 4.75 1.22 -9.40
CA ALA A 44 3.42 0.81 -8.98
C ALA A 44 2.83 1.73 -7.91
N CYS A 45 1.52 2.01 -8.02
CA CYS A 45 0.73 2.58 -6.94
C CYS A 45 -0.21 1.50 -6.40
N VAL A 46 -0.21 1.28 -5.08
CA VAL A 46 -1.04 0.26 -4.44
C VAL A 46 -1.98 0.91 -3.44
N ASP A 47 -3.27 0.88 -3.75
CA ASP A 47 -4.37 1.25 -2.88
C ASP A 47 -5.38 0.09 -2.86
N VAL A 48 -5.32 -0.73 -1.81
CA VAL A 48 -6.19 -1.89 -1.63
C VAL A 48 -6.99 -1.79 -0.34
N SER A 49 -8.18 -2.40 -0.31
CA SER A 49 -9.07 -2.40 0.84
C SER A 49 -9.42 -3.82 1.27
N PHE A 50 -9.70 -4.00 2.57
CA PHE A 50 -10.11 -5.27 3.18
C PHE A 50 -9.06 -6.39 3.12
N ILE A 51 -7.80 -6.03 2.87
CA ILE A 51 -6.66 -6.94 2.84
C ILE A 51 -5.41 -6.21 3.36
N SER A 52 -4.55 -6.93 4.09
CA SER A 52 -3.24 -6.41 4.47
C SER A 52 -2.28 -6.42 3.28
N LEU A 53 -1.46 -5.38 3.18
CA LEU A 53 -0.37 -5.30 2.19
C LEU A 53 0.60 -6.48 2.28
N ARG A 54 0.69 -7.15 3.43
CA ARG A 54 1.47 -8.38 3.60
C ARG A 54 1.16 -9.44 2.55
N HIS A 55 -0.10 -9.52 2.11
CA HIS A 55 -0.55 -10.48 1.11
C HIS A 55 -0.36 -10.00 -0.34
N ILE A 56 -0.10 -8.71 -0.51
CA ILE A 56 0.08 -8.07 -1.82
C ILE A 56 1.55 -7.97 -2.20
N LEU A 57 2.42 -7.68 -1.23
CA LEU A 57 3.84 -7.41 -1.50
C LEU A 57 4.59 -8.54 -2.20
N PRO A 58 4.36 -9.85 -1.91
CA PRO A 58 5.03 -10.92 -2.64
C PRO A 58 4.69 -10.92 -4.15
N ALA A 59 3.41 -10.72 -4.49
CA ALA A 59 2.97 -10.60 -5.87
C ALA A 59 3.54 -9.33 -6.53
N LEU A 60 3.52 -8.20 -5.83
CA LEU A 60 4.10 -6.95 -6.32
C LEU A 60 5.60 -7.11 -6.61
N HIS A 61 6.34 -7.78 -5.72
CA HIS A 61 7.76 -8.04 -5.92
C HIS A 61 8.03 -8.90 -7.17
N SER A 62 7.14 -9.84 -7.50
CA SER A 62 7.30 -10.70 -8.67
C SER A 62 7.11 -9.98 -10.01
N VAL A 63 6.40 -8.85 -10.03
CA VAL A 63 6.07 -8.09 -11.25
C VAL A 63 6.93 -6.83 -11.43
N LEU A 64 7.57 -6.34 -10.37
CA LEU A 64 8.41 -5.16 -10.44
C LEU A 64 9.78 -5.47 -11.08
N ALA A 65 10.28 -4.53 -11.85
CA ALA A 65 11.67 -4.50 -12.29
C ALA A 65 12.62 -4.41 -11.09
N LYS A 66 13.87 -4.87 -11.24
CA LYS A 66 14.89 -4.80 -10.17
C LYS A 66 15.21 -3.38 -9.71
N SER A 67 14.97 -2.36 -10.56
CA SER A 67 15.04 -0.94 -10.22
C SER A 67 13.66 -0.35 -9.97
N GLY A 68 12.62 -1.17 -9.90
CA GLY A 68 11.24 -0.73 -9.76
C GLY A 68 10.94 -0.17 -8.38
N GLU A 69 10.03 0.77 -8.33
CA GLU A 69 9.59 1.45 -7.13
C GLU A 69 8.07 1.36 -6.97
N ALA A 70 7.61 1.52 -5.74
CA ALA A 70 6.18 1.52 -5.45
C ALA A 70 5.81 2.56 -4.40
N VAL A 71 4.63 3.14 -4.53
CA VAL A 71 3.94 3.87 -3.46
C VAL A 71 2.80 3.01 -2.95
N LEU A 72 2.81 2.76 -1.65
CA LEU A 72 1.89 1.86 -0.96
C LEU A 72 1.04 2.66 0.02
N LEU A 73 -0.28 2.59 -0.08
CA LEU A 73 -1.18 3.17 0.90
C LEU A 73 -1.39 2.19 2.06
N VAL A 74 -0.73 2.45 3.18
CA VAL A 74 -0.84 1.66 4.40
C VAL A 74 -2.08 2.12 5.17
N LYS A 75 -3.06 1.24 5.27
CA LYS A 75 -4.35 1.49 5.94
C LYS A 75 -4.40 0.76 7.29
N PRO A 76 -4.22 1.43 8.42
CA PRO A 76 -4.16 0.79 9.73
C PRO A 76 -5.31 -0.16 10.04
N GLN A 77 -6.51 0.15 9.58
CA GLN A 77 -7.71 -0.66 9.77
C GLN A 77 -7.64 -2.05 9.10
N PHE A 78 -6.77 -2.20 8.08
CA PHE A 78 -6.59 -3.49 7.38
C PHE A 78 -5.26 -4.18 7.75
N GLU A 79 -4.42 -3.52 8.56
CA GLU A 79 -3.11 -4.02 8.99
C GLU A 79 -3.10 -4.55 10.43
N THR A 80 -4.21 -4.43 11.16
CA THR A 80 -4.32 -4.85 12.56
C THR A 80 -5.43 -5.86 12.77
N GLU A 81 -5.39 -6.55 13.92
CA GLU A 81 -6.47 -7.44 14.30
C GLU A 81 -7.75 -6.66 14.62
N SER A 82 -8.90 -7.27 14.33
CA SER A 82 -10.23 -6.65 14.52
C SER A 82 -10.48 -6.12 15.93
N LYS A 83 -9.87 -6.71 16.96
CA LYS A 83 -9.98 -6.22 18.35
C LYS A 83 -9.34 -4.83 18.59
N SER A 84 -8.39 -4.44 17.75
CA SER A 84 -7.73 -3.12 17.80
C SER A 84 -8.43 -2.08 16.91
N VAL A 85 -9.43 -2.52 16.15
CA VAL A 85 -10.27 -1.66 15.34
C VAL A 85 -11.48 -1.26 16.17
N GLY A 86 -11.64 0.03 16.41
CA GLY A 86 -12.74 0.57 17.19
C GLY A 86 -14.09 0.47 16.48
N LYS A 87 -15.15 0.92 17.20
CA LYS A 87 -16.49 1.07 16.63
C LYS A 87 -16.39 1.92 15.35
N ASN A 88 -17.03 1.51 14.29
CA ASN A 88 -16.99 2.12 12.95
C ASN A 88 -15.67 1.90 12.16
N GLY A 89 -14.90 0.87 12.45
CA GLY A 89 -13.73 0.54 11.64
C GLY A 89 -12.52 1.47 11.83
N ILE A 90 -12.49 2.33 12.88
CA ILE A 90 -11.45 3.36 13.03
C ILE A 90 -10.41 2.93 14.06
N VAL A 91 -9.14 2.98 13.69
CA VAL A 91 -8.00 2.82 14.60
C VAL A 91 -7.67 4.18 15.23
N ARG A 92 -7.92 4.33 16.55
CA ARG A 92 -7.80 5.63 17.24
C ARG A 92 -6.56 5.78 18.09
N ASP A 93 -5.92 4.68 18.46
CA ASP A 93 -4.77 4.68 19.36
C ASP A 93 -3.47 4.86 18.59
N ILE A 94 -2.71 5.90 18.92
CA ILE A 94 -1.45 6.22 18.27
C ILE A 94 -0.38 5.13 18.47
N LYS A 95 -0.40 4.40 19.61
CA LYS A 95 0.53 3.31 19.85
C LYS A 95 0.26 2.15 18.90
N THR A 96 -1.01 1.92 18.60
CA THR A 96 -1.44 0.93 17.59
C THR A 96 -0.92 1.32 16.20
N HIS A 97 -1.03 2.59 15.79
CA HIS A 97 -0.45 3.06 14.52
C HIS A 97 1.06 2.86 14.46
N ILE A 98 1.80 3.21 15.52
CA ILE A 98 3.25 3.01 15.61
C ILE A 98 3.59 1.52 15.48
N SER A 99 2.85 0.64 16.16
CA SER A 99 3.04 -0.82 16.08
C SER A 99 2.80 -1.35 14.66
N ILE A 100 1.74 -0.88 14.00
CA ILE A 100 1.40 -1.24 12.62
C ILE A 100 2.53 -0.83 11.67
N LEU A 101 3.00 0.41 11.74
CA LEU A 101 4.07 0.89 10.88
C LEU A 101 5.37 0.12 11.07
N ASN A 102 5.74 -0.23 12.31
CA ASN A 102 6.89 -1.09 12.57
C ASN A 102 6.71 -2.50 11.99
N THR A 103 5.51 -3.06 12.11
CA THR A 103 5.18 -4.38 11.53
C THR A 103 5.21 -4.33 10.01
N PHE A 104 4.67 -3.26 9.41
CA PHE A 104 4.75 -3.00 7.97
C PHE A 104 6.20 -2.98 7.47
N LEU A 105 7.08 -2.20 8.11
CA LEU A 105 8.49 -2.14 7.73
C LEU A 105 9.16 -3.52 7.74
N LYS A 106 8.82 -4.34 8.74
CA LYS A 106 9.37 -5.69 8.85
C LYS A 106 8.92 -6.58 7.69
N TYR A 107 7.61 -6.70 7.47
CA TYR A 107 7.14 -7.61 6.41
C TYR A 107 7.40 -7.06 4.99
N ALA A 108 7.54 -5.76 4.81
CA ALA A 108 7.99 -5.19 3.55
C ALA A 108 9.43 -5.65 3.24
N CYS A 109 10.30 -5.59 4.25
CA CYS A 109 11.65 -6.14 4.17
C CYS A 109 11.65 -7.64 3.86
N ASP A 110 10.90 -8.42 4.62
CA ASP A 110 10.79 -9.88 4.44
C ASP A 110 10.26 -10.25 3.03
N SER A 111 9.52 -9.33 2.39
CA SER A 111 9.00 -9.47 1.02
C SER A 111 9.93 -8.94 -0.06
N GLY A 112 11.16 -8.53 0.27
CA GLY A 112 12.14 -8.07 -0.70
C GLY A 112 12.10 -6.58 -1.01
N PHE A 113 11.48 -5.74 -0.17
CA PHE A 113 11.43 -4.29 -0.35
C PHE A 113 12.29 -3.52 0.64
N SER A 114 12.93 -2.46 0.14
CA SER A 114 13.51 -1.39 0.96
C SER A 114 12.53 -0.22 1.03
N VAL A 115 12.01 0.08 2.21
CA VAL A 115 11.18 1.28 2.42
C VAL A 115 12.10 2.48 2.54
N LYS A 116 11.97 3.43 1.61
CA LYS A 116 12.79 4.65 1.51
C LYS A 116 12.26 5.78 2.37
N GLY A 117 10.95 5.82 2.61
CA GLY A 117 10.29 6.83 3.42
C GLY A 117 8.84 6.48 3.71
N ILE A 118 8.32 7.03 4.80
CA ILE A 118 6.89 6.98 5.15
C ILE A 118 6.45 8.39 5.51
N THR A 119 5.28 8.78 5.01
CA THR A 119 4.55 9.97 5.44
C THR A 119 3.08 9.61 5.66
N PHE A 120 2.29 10.50 6.26
CA PHE A 120 0.85 10.31 6.34
C PHE A 120 0.15 10.92 5.13
N SER A 121 -1.00 10.36 4.76
CA SER A 121 -1.88 10.95 3.75
C SER A 121 -2.36 12.34 4.23
N PRO A 122 -2.39 13.36 3.38
CA PRO A 122 -2.87 14.69 3.76
C PRO A 122 -4.37 14.72 4.07
N ILE A 123 -5.09 13.67 3.70
CA ILE A 123 -6.52 13.47 3.97
C ILE A 123 -6.73 12.15 4.70
N THR A 124 -7.81 12.04 5.47
CA THR A 124 -8.25 10.77 6.05
C THR A 124 -8.97 9.91 5.02
N GLY A 125 -9.00 8.59 5.24
CA GLY A 125 -9.90 7.69 4.52
C GLY A 125 -11.38 8.02 4.75
N GLY A 126 -12.27 7.44 3.95
CA GLY A 126 -13.70 7.75 3.95
C GLY A 126 -14.40 7.63 5.31
N ASP A 127 -13.93 6.73 6.17
CA ASP A 127 -14.45 6.53 7.54
C ASP A 127 -13.74 7.39 8.60
N GLY A 128 -12.75 8.21 8.20
CA GLY A 128 -11.95 9.06 9.08
C GLY A 128 -10.69 8.37 9.63
N ASN A 129 -10.25 7.27 9.07
CA ASN A 129 -8.96 6.65 9.40
C ASN A 129 -7.78 7.50 8.89
N ILE A 130 -6.77 7.66 9.73
CA ILE A 130 -5.46 8.16 9.29
C ILE A 130 -4.79 7.04 8.50
N GLU A 131 -4.30 7.36 7.31
CA GLU A 131 -3.62 6.45 6.41
C GLU A 131 -2.20 6.95 6.10
N TYR A 132 -1.31 6.06 5.67
CA TYR A 132 0.09 6.41 5.43
C TYR A 132 0.52 6.03 4.03
N LEU A 133 1.39 6.86 3.45
CA LEU A 133 2.03 6.62 2.17
C LEU A 133 3.45 6.14 2.42
N ALA A 134 3.78 4.95 1.93
CA ALA A 134 5.12 4.39 2.01
C ALA A 134 5.73 4.31 0.60
N HIS A 135 6.94 4.86 0.44
CA HIS A 135 7.75 4.69 -0.75
C HIS A 135 8.64 3.47 -0.55
N ALA A 136 8.48 2.47 -1.38
CA ALA A 136 9.23 1.24 -1.38
C ALA A 136 9.96 1.03 -2.72
N ALA A 137 11.15 0.45 -2.65
CA ALA A 137 11.91 0.07 -3.84
C ALA A 137 12.32 -1.40 -3.75
N TYR A 138 12.51 -2.04 -4.89
CA TYR A 138 13.11 -3.36 -4.96
C TYR A 138 14.45 -3.35 -4.19
N ILE A 139 14.75 -4.39 -3.40
CA ILE A 139 15.97 -4.38 -2.57
C ILE A 139 17.22 -4.32 -3.42
N ASP A 140 17.98 -3.27 -3.16
CA ASP A 140 19.40 -3.21 -3.48
C ASP A 140 20.09 -2.30 -2.44
N GLY A 141 20.27 -2.80 -1.20
CA GLY A 141 21.04 -2.09 -0.19
C GLY A 141 20.34 -1.73 1.12
N ALA A 142 20.93 -0.79 1.87
CA ALA A 142 20.57 -0.46 3.24
C ALA A 142 19.20 0.20 3.38
N TYR A 143 18.48 -0.19 4.45
CA TYR A 143 17.21 0.42 4.83
C TYR A 143 17.39 1.87 5.28
N ALA A 144 16.49 2.75 4.87
CA ALA A 144 16.40 4.06 5.50
C ALA A 144 15.95 3.89 6.96
N LYS A 145 16.59 4.61 7.87
CA LYS A 145 16.14 4.67 9.27
C LYS A 145 14.91 5.57 9.33
N ILE A 146 13.73 4.97 9.42
CA ILE A 146 12.45 5.68 9.45
C ILE A 146 12.00 5.84 10.90
N ASP A 147 11.76 7.08 11.33
CA ASP A 147 11.15 7.38 12.61
C ASP A 147 9.63 7.34 12.52
N VAL A 148 9.08 6.13 12.60
CA VAL A 148 7.62 5.90 12.55
C VAL A 148 6.87 6.60 13.68
N LYS A 149 7.53 6.88 14.82
CA LYS A 149 6.91 7.61 15.94
C LYS A 149 6.64 9.05 15.52
N SER A 150 7.66 9.74 14.99
CA SER A 150 7.52 11.11 14.51
C SER A 150 6.41 11.22 13.47
N VAL A 151 6.39 10.31 12.48
CA VAL A 151 5.35 10.26 11.43
C VAL A 151 3.94 10.10 12.04
N ALA A 152 3.77 9.18 12.99
CA ALA A 152 2.47 8.97 13.62
C ALA A 152 2.03 10.17 14.47
N TYR A 153 2.93 10.78 15.26
CA TYR A 153 2.61 11.97 16.05
C TYR A 153 2.23 13.16 15.18
N GLU A 154 2.94 13.38 14.07
CA GLU A 154 2.62 14.45 13.13
C GLU A 154 1.25 14.24 12.49
N ALA A 155 0.94 13.02 12.05
CA ALA A 155 -0.36 12.66 11.49
C ALA A 155 -1.51 12.96 12.48
N PHE A 156 -1.35 12.55 13.73
CA PHE A 156 -2.36 12.79 14.76
C PHE A 156 -2.50 14.27 15.13
N GLY A 157 -1.43 15.06 15.04
CA GLY A 157 -1.47 16.49 15.30
C GLY A 157 -2.14 17.30 14.19
N LYS A 158 -2.14 16.79 12.95
CA LYS A 158 -2.71 17.50 11.79
C LYS A 158 -4.11 17.05 11.38
N LEU A 159 -4.46 15.79 11.66
CA LEU A 159 -5.69 15.16 11.15
C LEU A 159 -6.73 14.85 12.24
N LYS A 160 -6.44 15.14 13.51
CA LYS A 160 -7.36 14.95 14.65
C LYS A 160 -7.61 16.23 15.42
#